data_563e7df3ddbd984d82bfa2fe2545f18b
#
_entry.id   563e7df3ddbd984d82bfa2fe2545f18b
#
_cell.length_a   1.000
_cell.length_b   1.000
_cell.length_c   1.000
_cell.angle_alpha   90.00
_cell.angle_beta   90.00
_cell.angle_gamma   90.00
#
_symmetry.space_group_name_H-M   'P 1'
#
loop_
_entity.id
_entity.type
_entity.pdbx_description
1 polymer ?
#
loop_
_entity_poly.entity_id
_entity_poly.type
_entity_poly.pdbx_seq_one_letter_code
_entity_poly.pdbx_strand_id
1 'polypeptide(L)'
;MTHLSRSSSFWMVSRFVLGGLCLFVAVTSVTAQTTRKTPAGGAATGGPDDPVFLDYRGIQIGWLADEVRKKLGAPADKGDEQDLYVFNEKEMCSVIYDKATRKVTAISIDFMNGASNPITPQQVFGSDIETKSDGSKYKLVRYPKAGYWVAYSRTAGESPMITITMTQIPTRP
;
A
#
# COMPACT_ATOMS: atom_id res chain seq x y z
N MET A 1 35.00 19.37 -44.30
CA MET A 1 34.03 19.20 -45.38
C MET A 1 32.71 18.92 -44.74
N THR A 2 31.95 19.97 -44.43
CA THR A 2 30.80 20.54 -45.15
C THR A 2 29.68 19.52 -45.35
N HIS A 3 28.54 19.60 -44.69
CA HIS A 3 27.41 20.39 -45.15
C HIS A 3 26.30 20.55 -44.09
N LEU A 4 25.90 21.81 -43.93
CA LEU A 4 24.64 22.27 -43.34
C LEU A 4 23.45 21.99 -44.27
N SER A 5 22.23 21.83 -43.68
CA SER A 5 20.94 22.32 -44.24
C SER A 5 19.89 22.21 -43.13
N ARG A 6 19.43 23.21 -42.51
CA ARG A 6 18.47 24.30 -42.65
C ARG A 6 17.25 23.96 -43.51
N SER A 7 16.08 23.88 -42.90
CA SER A 7 14.86 24.40 -43.48
C SER A 7 13.81 24.72 -42.43
N SER A 8 13.58 25.99 -42.27
CA SER A 8 12.45 26.62 -41.60
C SER A 8 11.23 26.66 -42.59
N SER A 9 10.05 26.49 -42.05
CA SER A 9 8.84 26.98 -42.75
C SER A 9 7.79 27.43 -41.74
N PHE A 10 7.65 28.63 -41.69
CA PHE A 10 6.77 29.66 -41.20
C PHE A 10 5.57 29.79 -42.14
N TRP A 11 4.33 29.75 -41.61
CA TRP A 11 3.10 30.28 -42.26
C TRP A 11 2.07 30.47 -41.13
N MET A 12 1.81 31.61 -40.61
CA MET A 12 1.10 32.82 -41.03
C MET A 12 -0.44 32.64 -41.15
N VAL A 13 -1.09 33.14 -40.12
CA VAL A 13 -2.30 33.98 -39.96
C VAL A 13 -3.45 33.80 -40.95
N SER A 14 -4.64 33.56 -40.41
CA SER A 14 -5.87 34.19 -40.96
C SER A 14 -6.88 34.47 -39.84
N ARG A 15 -7.20 35.73 -39.71
CA ARG A 15 -8.26 36.33 -38.90
C ARG A 15 -9.57 36.18 -39.68
N PHE A 16 -10.62 35.72 -39.03
CA PHE A 16 -12.00 36.04 -39.43
C PHE A 16 -12.79 36.48 -38.20
N VAL A 17 -13.13 37.76 -38.24
CA VAL A 17 -14.13 38.42 -37.37
C VAL A 17 -15.43 38.33 -38.13
N LEU A 18 -16.46 37.74 -37.53
CA LEU A 18 -17.84 38.18 -37.81
C LEU A 18 -18.74 37.80 -36.65
N GLY A 19 -19.44 38.76 -36.16
CA GLY A 19 -20.36 38.84 -35.09
C GLY A 19 -21.60 37.96 -35.22
N GLY A 20 -22.10 37.58 -34.10
CA GLY A 20 -23.39 36.91 -33.93
C GLY A 20 -23.83 37.08 -32.50
N LEU A 21 -24.70 38.04 -32.31
CA LEU A 21 -25.49 38.32 -31.12
C LEU A 21 -26.41 37.14 -30.86
N CYS A 22 -26.20 36.33 -29.80
CA CYS A 22 -27.17 35.35 -29.37
C CYS A 22 -27.36 35.40 -27.84
N LEU A 23 -28.60 35.72 -27.55
CA LEU A 23 -29.38 35.61 -26.32
C LEU A 23 -28.74 34.77 -25.17
N PHE A 24 -28.53 35.41 -24.03
CA PHE A 24 -28.28 34.76 -22.76
C PHE A 24 -29.55 34.08 -22.23
N VAL A 25 -29.64 32.79 -22.35
CA VAL A 25 -30.55 31.99 -21.55
C VAL A 25 -29.70 31.51 -20.34
N ALA A 26 -29.92 32.12 -19.20
CA ALA A 26 -29.33 31.71 -17.95
C ALA A 26 -29.97 30.38 -17.49
N VAL A 27 -29.34 29.27 -17.86
CA VAL A 27 -29.62 27.96 -17.25
C VAL A 27 -28.79 27.88 -16.00
N THR A 28 -29.43 28.12 -14.84
CA THR A 28 -28.85 27.85 -13.53
C THR A 28 -28.70 26.33 -13.36
N SER A 29 -27.57 25.79 -13.76
CA SER A 29 -27.18 24.44 -13.43
C SER A 29 -26.85 24.40 -11.93
N VAL A 30 -27.77 23.90 -11.14
CA VAL A 30 -27.50 23.46 -9.77
C VAL A 30 -26.56 22.27 -9.86
N THR A 31 -25.26 22.52 -9.76
CA THR A 31 -24.27 21.47 -9.52
C THR A 31 -24.46 20.97 -8.10
N ALA A 32 -25.15 19.85 -7.96
CA ALA A 32 -25.10 19.06 -6.74
C ALA A 32 -23.64 18.65 -6.53
N GLN A 33 -22.93 19.36 -5.67
CA GLN A 33 -21.65 18.90 -5.15
C GLN A 33 -21.94 17.66 -4.30
N THR A 34 -21.81 16.51 -4.93
CA THR A 34 -21.64 15.26 -4.20
C THR A 34 -20.31 15.38 -3.48
N THR A 35 -20.35 15.85 -2.24
CA THR A 35 -19.24 15.76 -1.31
C THR A 35 -18.93 14.27 -1.17
N ARG A 36 -17.95 13.80 -1.93
CA ARG A 36 -17.30 12.52 -1.75
C ARG A 36 -16.66 12.60 -0.37
N LYS A 37 -17.39 12.13 0.63
CA LYS A 37 -16.88 11.92 1.97
C LYS A 37 -15.72 10.95 1.83
N THR A 38 -14.51 11.48 1.85
CA THR A 38 -13.29 10.69 2.08
C THR A 38 -13.60 9.89 3.33
N PRO A 39 -13.50 8.56 3.34
CA PRO A 39 -13.58 7.83 4.59
C PRO A 39 -12.39 8.29 5.42
N ALA A 40 -12.66 9.21 6.36
CA ALA A 40 -11.79 9.46 7.48
C ALA A 40 -11.54 8.09 8.09
N GLY A 41 -10.25 7.74 8.31
CA GLY A 41 -9.86 6.47 8.88
C GLY A 41 -10.77 6.10 10.02
N GLY A 42 -11.63 5.12 9.81
CA GLY A 42 -12.51 4.61 10.83
C GLY A 42 -11.62 4.11 11.95
N ALA A 43 -11.74 4.76 13.12
CA ALA A 43 -11.25 4.17 14.35
C ALA A 43 -11.85 2.75 14.38
N ALA A 44 -10.99 1.74 14.37
CA ALA A 44 -11.41 0.35 14.42
C ALA A 44 -12.17 0.13 15.72
N THR A 45 -13.50 0.10 15.62
CA THR A 45 -14.39 -0.36 16.69
C THR A 45 -14.42 -1.89 16.69
N GLY A 46 -13.25 -2.51 16.57
CA GLY A 46 -13.09 -3.95 16.69
C GLY A 46 -13.10 -4.31 18.17
N GLY A 47 -13.82 -5.38 18.53
CA GLY A 47 -13.68 -6.00 19.84
C GLY A 47 -12.24 -6.50 20.06
N PRO A 48 -11.88 -6.91 21.29
CA PRO A 48 -10.51 -7.37 21.61
C PRO A 48 -10.04 -8.56 20.73
N ASP A 49 -10.94 -9.20 20.02
CA ASP A 49 -10.68 -10.34 19.15
C ASP A 49 -10.56 -9.96 17.65
N ASP A 50 -10.82 -8.71 17.29
CA ASP A 50 -10.79 -8.25 15.90
C ASP A 50 -9.43 -7.61 15.58
N PRO A 51 -8.80 -7.95 14.44
CA PRO A 51 -7.52 -7.38 14.07
C PRO A 51 -7.65 -5.89 13.69
N VAL A 52 -6.71 -5.08 14.15
CA VAL A 52 -6.56 -3.69 13.73
C VAL A 52 -5.79 -3.62 12.41
N PHE A 53 -4.78 -4.48 12.25
CA PHE A 53 -3.94 -4.55 11.06
C PHE A 53 -4.52 -5.54 10.06
N LEU A 54 -5.23 -5.03 9.07
CA LEU A 54 -6.00 -5.82 8.10
C LEU A 54 -5.26 -6.02 6.77
N ASP A 55 -4.42 -5.07 6.40
CA ASP A 55 -3.74 -5.04 5.12
C ASP A 55 -2.40 -4.30 5.21
N TYR A 56 -1.56 -4.53 4.21
CA TYR A 56 -0.38 -3.71 3.96
C TYR A 56 -0.41 -3.18 2.54
N ARG A 57 -0.37 -1.84 2.38
CA ARG A 57 -0.51 -1.16 1.06
C ARG A 57 -1.73 -1.64 0.26
N GLY A 58 -2.77 -2.08 0.96
CA GLY A 58 -4.03 -2.56 0.41
C GLY A 58 -3.99 -4.01 -0.07
N ILE A 59 -2.97 -4.81 0.25
CA ILE A 59 -2.97 -6.26 0.02
C ILE A 59 -3.27 -7.02 1.32
N GLN A 60 -3.94 -8.17 1.20
CA GLN A 60 -4.45 -8.93 2.34
C GLN A 60 -4.15 -10.42 2.20
N ILE A 61 -4.22 -11.14 3.32
CA ILE A 61 -4.23 -12.61 3.34
C ILE A 61 -5.40 -13.12 2.47
N GLY A 62 -5.15 -14.16 1.69
CA GLY A 62 -6.13 -14.80 0.81
C GLY A 62 -6.27 -14.19 -0.58
N TRP A 63 -5.64 -13.04 -0.88
CA TRP A 63 -5.62 -12.47 -2.23
C TRP A 63 -4.86 -13.37 -3.21
N LEU A 64 -5.23 -13.31 -4.48
CA LEU A 64 -4.49 -14.01 -5.54
C LEU A 64 -3.18 -13.28 -5.86
N ALA A 65 -2.15 -14.01 -6.24
CA ALA A 65 -0.84 -13.45 -6.61
C ALA A 65 -0.95 -12.36 -7.69
N ASP A 66 -1.84 -12.55 -8.68
CA ASP A 66 -2.02 -11.58 -9.76
C ASP A 66 -2.72 -10.29 -9.28
N GLU A 67 -3.60 -10.37 -8.29
CA GLU A 67 -4.22 -9.19 -7.65
C GLU A 67 -3.16 -8.38 -6.89
N VAL A 68 -2.26 -9.08 -6.16
CA VAL A 68 -1.13 -8.45 -5.47
C VAL A 68 -0.23 -7.72 -6.47
N ARG A 69 0.17 -8.39 -7.55
CA ARG A 69 1.02 -7.82 -8.61
C ARG A 69 0.35 -6.64 -9.32
N LYS A 70 -0.96 -6.72 -9.55
CA LYS A 70 -1.74 -5.59 -10.09
C LYS A 70 -1.75 -4.39 -9.13
N LYS A 71 -1.80 -4.64 -7.83
CA LYS A 71 -1.86 -3.60 -6.79
C LYS A 71 -0.50 -2.95 -6.51
N LEU A 72 0.54 -3.77 -6.35
CA LEU A 72 1.88 -3.32 -5.94
C LEU A 72 2.82 -3.05 -7.12
N GLY A 73 2.48 -3.52 -8.32
CA GLY A 73 3.35 -3.49 -9.49
C GLY A 73 4.24 -4.71 -9.59
N ALA A 74 5.29 -4.61 -10.42
CA ALA A 74 6.25 -5.70 -10.60
C ALA A 74 7.11 -5.87 -9.33
N PRO A 75 7.21 -7.12 -8.79
CA PRO A 75 8.12 -7.39 -7.69
C PRO A 75 9.59 -7.31 -8.15
N ALA A 76 10.49 -7.01 -7.21
CA ALA A 76 11.94 -7.02 -7.45
C ALA A 76 12.47 -8.44 -7.70
N ASP A 77 11.86 -9.43 -7.02
CA ASP A 77 12.06 -10.84 -7.31
C ASP A 77 10.69 -11.53 -7.36
N LYS A 78 10.43 -12.20 -8.50
CA LYS A 78 9.15 -12.84 -8.78
C LYS A 78 9.31 -14.36 -8.73
N GLY A 79 8.61 -14.99 -7.80
CA GLY A 79 8.57 -16.44 -7.67
C GLY A 79 7.18 -17.06 -7.80
N ASP A 80 7.14 -18.38 -7.76
CA ASP A 80 5.87 -19.13 -7.73
C ASP A 80 5.27 -19.19 -6.34
N GLU A 81 6.08 -19.20 -5.30
CA GLU A 81 5.63 -19.30 -3.91
C GLU A 81 5.91 -18.02 -3.11
N GLN A 82 6.69 -17.09 -3.67
CA GLN A 82 7.03 -15.83 -3.00
C GLN A 82 7.34 -14.75 -4.02
N ASP A 83 6.88 -13.54 -3.77
CA ASP A 83 7.32 -12.30 -4.41
C ASP A 83 8.02 -11.40 -3.39
N LEU A 84 9.15 -10.80 -3.78
CA LEU A 84 9.84 -9.77 -3.00
C LEU A 84 9.59 -8.40 -3.63
N TYR A 85 9.08 -7.47 -2.85
CA TYR A 85 8.91 -6.06 -3.20
C TYR A 85 9.92 -5.22 -2.42
N VAL A 86 10.69 -4.39 -3.12
CA VAL A 86 11.60 -3.41 -2.53
C VAL A 86 11.05 -2.02 -2.85
N PHE A 87 10.48 -1.35 -1.86
CA PHE A 87 9.88 -0.02 -2.04
C PHE A 87 10.92 1.08 -1.99
N ASN A 88 11.95 0.89 -1.16
CA ASN A 88 13.13 1.73 -1.06
C ASN A 88 14.24 0.97 -0.31
N GLU A 89 15.39 1.59 -0.09
CA GLU A 89 16.56 0.99 0.59
C GLU A 89 16.27 0.49 2.03
N LYS A 90 15.16 0.95 2.63
CA LYS A 90 14.82 0.69 4.04
C LYS A 90 13.46 0.06 4.26
N GLU A 91 12.73 -0.24 3.20
CA GLU A 91 11.39 -0.81 3.27
C GLU A 91 11.23 -1.89 2.20
N MET A 92 10.97 -3.11 2.63
CA MET A 92 10.73 -4.24 1.75
C MET A 92 9.57 -5.10 2.28
N CYS A 93 8.97 -5.87 1.37
CA CYS A 93 7.87 -6.76 1.70
C CYS A 93 8.01 -8.07 0.94
N SER A 94 7.95 -9.17 1.66
CA SER A 94 7.82 -10.51 1.11
C SER A 94 6.37 -10.96 1.17
N VAL A 95 5.83 -11.37 0.04
CA VAL A 95 4.47 -11.93 -0.05
C VAL A 95 4.58 -13.40 -0.41
N ILE A 96 4.06 -14.26 0.46
CA ILE A 96 4.16 -15.72 0.34
C ILE A 96 2.81 -16.27 -0.09
N TYR A 97 2.82 -17.17 -1.04
CA TYR A 97 1.66 -17.77 -1.66
C TYR A 97 1.57 -19.27 -1.39
N ASP A 98 0.36 -19.76 -1.25
CA ASP A 98 0.10 -21.20 -1.36
C ASP A 98 0.37 -21.66 -2.81
N LYS A 99 1.13 -22.72 -2.96
CA LYS A 99 1.56 -23.22 -4.27
C LYS A 99 0.41 -23.68 -5.17
N ALA A 100 -0.62 -24.30 -4.58
CA ALA A 100 -1.73 -24.87 -5.32
C ALA A 100 -2.77 -23.81 -5.71
N THR A 101 -3.12 -22.93 -4.77
CA THR A 101 -4.20 -21.94 -4.93
C THR A 101 -3.69 -20.58 -5.37
N ARG A 102 -2.40 -20.32 -5.29
CA ARG A 102 -1.76 -19.02 -5.56
C ARG A 102 -2.28 -17.88 -4.67
N LYS A 103 -2.87 -18.22 -3.54
CA LYS A 103 -3.38 -17.25 -2.58
C LYS A 103 -2.30 -16.85 -1.57
N VAL A 104 -2.33 -15.59 -1.15
CA VAL A 104 -1.45 -15.06 -0.10
C VAL A 104 -1.70 -15.81 1.20
N THR A 105 -0.66 -16.43 1.72
CA THR A 105 -0.67 -17.13 3.02
C THR A 105 0.14 -16.37 4.07
N ALA A 106 1.12 -15.56 3.66
CA ALA A 106 1.83 -14.68 4.58
C ALA A 106 2.30 -13.39 3.88
N ILE A 107 2.41 -12.33 4.67
CA ILE A 107 2.98 -11.03 4.30
C ILE A 107 3.98 -10.67 5.39
N SER A 108 5.25 -10.48 5.02
CA SER A 108 6.31 -10.01 5.93
C SER A 108 6.83 -8.67 5.46
N ILE A 109 6.85 -7.69 6.34
CA ILE A 109 7.24 -6.31 6.05
C ILE A 109 8.43 -5.97 6.92
N ASP A 110 9.52 -5.54 6.31
CA ASP A 110 10.76 -5.19 6.99
C ASP A 110 11.06 -3.70 6.80
N PHE A 111 11.29 -3.02 7.93
CA PHE A 111 11.78 -1.65 7.99
C PHE A 111 13.17 -1.63 8.61
N MET A 112 14.15 -1.22 7.83
CA MET A 112 15.52 -1.04 8.30
C MET A 112 15.64 0.22 9.15
N ASN A 113 16.71 0.32 9.94
CA ASN A 113 16.99 1.51 10.73
C ASN A 113 16.97 2.79 9.89
N GLY A 114 16.26 3.80 10.39
CA GLY A 114 16.10 5.08 9.69
C GLY A 114 15.10 5.07 8.54
N ALA A 115 14.20 4.09 8.47
CA ALA A 115 13.01 4.17 7.61
C ALA A 115 12.15 5.37 7.99
N SER A 116 11.60 6.09 6.99
CA SER A 116 10.93 7.38 7.22
C SER A 116 9.65 7.28 8.03
N ASN A 117 8.87 6.21 7.84
CA ASN A 117 7.57 6.01 8.50
C ASN A 117 7.34 4.52 8.80
N PRO A 118 8.13 3.92 9.72
CA PRO A 118 7.93 2.51 10.07
C PRO A 118 6.58 2.36 10.79
N ILE A 119 5.90 1.26 10.52
CA ILE A 119 4.65 0.91 11.18
C ILE A 119 4.93 0.70 12.68
N THR A 120 4.07 1.29 13.51
CA THR A 120 4.20 1.24 14.99
C THR A 120 3.33 0.13 15.58
N PRO A 121 3.64 -0.35 16.81
CA PRO A 121 2.76 -1.28 17.53
C PRO A 121 1.32 -0.80 17.67
N GLN A 122 1.14 0.52 17.89
CA GLN A 122 -0.19 1.14 17.96
C GLN A 122 -0.99 0.94 16.68
N GLN A 123 -0.35 1.04 15.52
CA GLN A 123 -1.02 0.80 14.23
C GLN A 123 -1.32 -0.68 13.98
N VAL A 124 -0.52 -1.58 14.57
CA VAL A 124 -0.70 -3.04 14.41
C VAL A 124 -1.72 -3.60 15.39
N PHE A 125 -1.71 -3.16 16.65
CA PHE A 125 -2.49 -3.78 17.74
C PHE A 125 -3.48 -2.82 18.41
N GLY A 126 -3.54 -1.55 18.00
CA GLY A 126 -4.34 -0.53 18.70
C GLY A 126 -3.75 -0.10 20.04
N SER A 127 -2.60 -0.62 20.44
CA SER A 127 -1.90 -0.31 21.69
C SER A 127 -0.39 -0.43 21.51
N ASP A 128 0.38 0.25 22.34
CA ASP A 128 1.83 0.02 22.40
C ASP A 128 2.14 -1.34 23.04
N ILE A 129 3.36 -1.82 22.85
CA ILE A 129 3.87 -3.05 23.43
C ILE A 129 5.08 -2.76 24.30
N GLU A 130 5.26 -3.56 25.35
CA GLU A 130 6.35 -3.42 26.28
C GLU A 130 7.72 -3.54 25.57
N THR A 131 8.64 -2.68 25.97
CA THR A 131 10.03 -2.75 25.55
C THR A 131 10.78 -3.62 26.54
N LYS A 132 11.47 -4.66 26.07
CA LYS A 132 12.31 -5.51 26.90
C LYS A 132 13.54 -4.75 27.38
N SER A 133 14.25 -5.31 28.39
CA SER A 133 15.44 -4.71 28.98
C SER A 133 16.58 -4.46 28.01
N ASP A 134 16.65 -5.25 26.92
CA ASP A 134 17.63 -5.09 25.84
C ASP A 134 17.20 -4.06 24.76
N GLY A 135 16.04 -3.44 24.92
CA GLY A 135 15.47 -2.48 23.98
C GLY A 135 14.67 -3.12 22.83
N SER A 136 14.58 -4.45 22.77
CA SER A 136 13.75 -5.14 21.77
C SER A 136 12.27 -5.07 22.13
N LYS A 137 11.42 -5.24 21.10
CA LYS A 137 9.97 -5.37 21.26
C LYS A 137 9.50 -6.62 20.52
N TYR A 138 8.54 -7.35 21.09
CA TYR A 138 7.91 -8.47 20.42
C TYR A 138 6.50 -8.70 20.96
N LYS A 139 5.55 -8.87 20.05
CA LYS A 139 4.18 -9.32 20.37
C LYS A 139 3.63 -10.11 19.19
N LEU A 140 2.92 -11.19 19.49
CA LEU A 140 2.13 -11.96 18.53
C LEU A 140 0.70 -12.05 19.05
N VAL A 141 -0.26 -11.76 18.18
CA VAL A 141 -1.69 -11.91 18.46
C VAL A 141 -2.32 -12.79 17.38
N ARG A 142 -3.09 -13.79 17.81
CA ARG A 142 -3.84 -14.68 16.92
C ARG A 142 -5.27 -14.19 16.84
N TYR A 143 -5.78 -14.13 15.62
CA TYR A 143 -7.16 -13.75 15.29
C TYR A 143 -7.86 -14.94 14.60
N PRO A 144 -8.33 -15.95 15.37
CA PRO A 144 -8.89 -17.17 14.78
C PRO A 144 -10.11 -16.91 13.91
N LYS A 145 -10.95 -15.93 14.27
CA LYS A 145 -12.13 -15.54 13.48
C LYS A 145 -11.74 -14.91 12.13
N ALA A 146 -10.63 -14.18 12.08
CA ALA A 146 -10.10 -13.60 10.86
C ALA A 146 -9.20 -14.57 10.08
N GLY A 147 -8.85 -15.72 10.67
CA GLY A 147 -8.09 -16.78 10.03
C GLY A 147 -6.58 -16.52 9.91
N TYR A 148 -6.02 -15.58 10.64
CA TYR A 148 -4.58 -15.28 10.64
C TYR A 148 -4.07 -14.80 11.99
N TRP A 149 -2.76 -14.70 12.13
CA TRP A 149 -2.09 -14.04 13.25
C TRP A 149 -1.21 -12.91 12.74
N VAL A 150 -0.93 -11.96 13.62
CA VAL A 150 -0.03 -10.85 13.37
C VAL A 150 1.06 -10.83 14.43
N ALA A 151 2.31 -10.70 14.00
CA ALA A 151 3.44 -10.47 14.88
C ALA A 151 4.10 -9.13 14.55
N TYR A 152 4.58 -8.47 15.57
CA TYR A 152 5.46 -7.31 15.50
C TYR A 152 6.75 -7.63 16.23
N SER A 153 7.88 -7.39 15.61
CA SER A 153 9.17 -7.44 16.26
C SER A 153 9.99 -6.19 15.96
N ARG A 154 10.77 -5.76 16.94
CA ARG A 154 11.84 -4.78 16.79
C ARG A 154 13.09 -5.34 17.44
N THR A 155 14.17 -5.41 16.66
CA THR A 155 15.44 -5.89 17.20
C THR A 155 16.05 -4.88 18.17
N ALA A 156 16.89 -5.36 19.08
CA ALA A 156 17.72 -4.52 19.95
C ALA A 156 18.91 -3.89 19.19
N GLY A 157 19.65 -3.01 19.85
CA GLY A 157 20.90 -2.43 19.36
C GLY A 157 20.75 -1.10 18.64
N GLU A 158 21.87 -0.60 18.08
CA GLU A 158 21.95 0.73 17.46
C GLU A 158 21.32 0.80 16.06
N SER A 159 21.15 -0.33 15.40
CA SER A 159 20.53 -0.44 14.07
C SER A 159 19.31 -1.36 14.11
N PRO A 160 18.25 -0.97 14.83
CA PRO A 160 17.07 -1.81 14.98
C PRO A 160 16.35 -1.99 13.65
N MET A 161 15.90 -3.22 13.42
CA MET A 161 14.99 -3.58 12.34
C MET A 161 13.61 -3.85 12.92
N ILE A 162 12.58 -3.39 12.23
CA ILE A 162 11.19 -3.69 12.57
C ILE A 162 10.66 -4.65 11.51
N THR A 163 10.09 -5.77 11.96
CA THR A 163 9.39 -6.73 11.12
C THR A 163 7.96 -6.89 11.58
N ILE A 164 7.02 -6.74 10.65
CA ILE A 164 5.61 -7.07 10.87
C ILE A 164 5.28 -8.27 9.98
N THR A 165 4.69 -9.30 10.57
CA THR A 165 4.32 -10.51 9.83
C THR A 165 2.85 -10.80 10.05
N MET A 166 2.10 -10.98 8.96
CA MET A 166 0.75 -11.54 8.95
C MET A 166 0.84 -12.94 8.36
N THR A 167 0.25 -13.93 9.01
CA THR A 167 0.28 -15.31 8.48
C THR A 167 -1.06 -16.00 8.72
N GLN A 168 -1.56 -16.64 7.69
CA GLN A 168 -2.76 -17.45 7.74
C GLN A 168 -2.62 -18.56 8.79
N ILE A 169 -3.65 -18.77 9.60
CA ILE A 169 -3.71 -19.90 10.51
C ILE A 169 -4.12 -21.11 9.67
N PRO A 170 -3.31 -22.20 9.64
CA PRO A 170 -3.68 -23.41 8.92
C PRO A 170 -5.02 -23.95 9.44
N THR A 171 -5.98 -24.14 8.54
CA THR A 171 -7.17 -24.92 8.85
C THR A 171 -6.75 -26.38 8.91
N ARG A 172 -6.94 -27.04 10.07
CA ARG A 172 -6.77 -28.48 10.10
C ARG A 172 -7.79 -29.13 9.17
N PRO A 173 -7.35 -30.09 8.35
CA PRO A 173 -8.27 -30.91 7.55
C PRO A 173 -9.22 -31.70 8.43
#